data_40c441c02a6352a58d18506203a94372
#
_entry.id   40c441c02a6352a58d18506203a94372
#
_cell.length_a   1.000
_cell.length_b   1.000
_cell.length_c   1.000
_cell.angle_alpha   90.00
_cell.angle_beta   90.00
_cell.angle_gamma   90.00
#
_symmetry.space_group_name_H-M   'P 1'
#
loop_
_entity.id
_entity.type
_entity.pdbx_description
1 polymer ?
#
loop_
_entity_poly.entity_id
_entity_poly.type
_entity_poly.pdbx_seq_one_letter_code
_entity_poly.pdbx_strand_id
1 'polypeptide(L)'
;LRPYFPLERVRDGAFAVAFPHLRPYLDPGPPTPCVRGDATACLLGGRFEVKVAWRTDTGTGTGKVMSFGGARAESNESVFWYFFNPENFEMGVKVLDACVPALGNRFWVFVSGLTNQGFTVTVRDSATGAVRTYSNPLGFYPQTVGDTNAFPCP
;
A
#
# COMPACT_ATOMS: atom_id res chain seq x y z
N LEU A 1 -18.43 8.39 26.76
CA LEU A 1 -18.68 7.11 27.44
C LEU A 1 -18.36 5.98 26.47
N ARG A 2 -17.24 5.35 26.69
CA ARG A 2 -16.93 4.12 25.97
C ARG A 2 -17.67 2.98 26.62
N PRO A 3 -18.49 2.22 25.89
CA PRO A 3 -18.98 0.95 26.40
C PRO A 3 -17.76 0.08 26.69
N TYR A 4 -17.71 -0.47 27.88
CA TYR A 4 -16.63 -1.38 28.28
C TYR A 4 -16.90 -2.75 27.64
N PHE A 5 -16.10 -3.08 26.62
CA PHE A 5 -16.10 -4.42 26.04
C PHE A 5 -14.69 -5.02 26.20
N PRO A 6 -14.58 -6.24 26.72
CA PRO A 6 -13.31 -6.93 26.79
C PRO A 6 -12.70 -7.12 25.39
N LEU A 7 -11.41 -6.92 25.27
CA LEU A 7 -10.67 -7.09 24.01
C LEU A 7 -10.84 -8.50 23.42
N GLU A 8 -11.04 -9.49 24.25
CA GLU A 8 -11.27 -10.87 23.82
C GLU A 8 -12.52 -11.01 22.96
N ARG A 9 -13.56 -10.26 23.26
CA ARG A 9 -14.80 -10.30 22.45
C ARG A 9 -14.62 -9.70 21.08
N VAL A 10 -13.74 -8.74 20.94
CA VAL A 10 -13.40 -8.17 19.64
C VAL A 10 -12.65 -9.20 18.78
N ARG A 11 -11.76 -9.97 19.42
CA ARG A 11 -11.02 -11.05 18.74
C ARG A 11 -11.95 -12.18 18.29
N ASP A 12 -12.94 -12.49 19.09
CA ASP A 12 -13.92 -13.53 18.76
C ASP A 12 -14.92 -13.09 17.68
N GLY A 13 -14.85 -11.86 17.23
CA GLY A 13 -15.73 -11.32 16.19
C GLY A 13 -17.15 -11.02 16.66
N ALA A 14 -17.52 -11.36 17.90
CA ALA A 14 -18.87 -11.11 18.43
C ALA A 14 -19.21 -9.62 18.47
N PHE A 15 -18.26 -8.78 18.84
CA PHE A 15 -18.41 -7.33 18.82
C PHE A 15 -18.61 -6.80 17.40
N ALA A 16 -17.84 -7.32 16.43
CA ALA A 16 -17.95 -6.91 15.03
C ALA A 16 -19.29 -7.31 14.41
N VAL A 17 -19.88 -8.42 14.82
CA VAL A 17 -21.22 -8.86 14.39
C VAL A 17 -22.30 -7.91 14.92
N ALA A 18 -22.19 -7.49 16.20
CA ALA A 18 -23.13 -6.56 16.82
C ALA A 18 -23.01 -5.13 16.27
N PHE A 19 -21.80 -4.74 15.84
CA PHE A 19 -21.48 -3.39 15.36
C PHE A 19 -20.69 -3.46 14.05
N PRO A 20 -21.29 -3.94 12.96
CA PRO A 20 -20.56 -4.20 11.71
C PRO A 20 -19.90 -2.96 11.10
N HIS A 21 -20.45 -1.76 11.33
CA HIS A 21 -19.86 -0.51 10.86
C HIS A 21 -18.54 -0.16 11.52
N LEU A 22 -18.21 -0.73 12.68
CA LEU A 22 -16.94 -0.54 13.38
C LEU A 22 -15.89 -1.58 12.99
N ARG A 23 -16.27 -2.61 12.26
CA ARG A 23 -15.37 -3.71 11.91
C ARG A 23 -14.06 -3.28 11.26
N PRO A 24 -14.03 -2.32 10.31
CA PRO A 24 -12.78 -1.85 9.70
C PRO A 24 -11.78 -1.25 10.69
N TYR A 25 -12.26 -0.78 11.84
CA TYR A 25 -11.44 -0.16 12.88
C TYR A 25 -11.02 -1.13 13.99
N LEU A 26 -11.79 -2.19 14.20
CA LEU A 26 -11.62 -3.13 15.32
C LEU A 26 -10.97 -4.44 14.89
N ASP A 27 -11.17 -4.81 13.63
CA ASP A 27 -10.69 -6.07 13.06
C ASP A 27 -10.21 -5.81 11.64
N PRO A 28 -8.89 -5.63 11.44
CA PRO A 28 -8.32 -5.44 10.10
C PRO A 28 -8.44 -6.68 9.20
N GLY A 29 -8.97 -7.78 9.74
CA GLY A 29 -9.08 -9.07 9.05
C GLY A 29 -7.82 -9.92 9.23
N PRO A 30 -7.90 -11.21 8.83
CA PRO A 30 -6.76 -12.10 8.91
C PRO A 30 -5.65 -11.67 7.95
N PRO A 31 -4.38 -11.92 8.27
CA PRO A 31 -3.27 -11.75 7.33
C PRO A 31 -3.53 -12.57 6.07
N THR A 32 -3.39 -11.94 4.92
CA THR A 32 -3.53 -12.58 3.61
C THR A 32 -2.23 -12.47 2.84
N PRO A 33 -1.71 -13.58 2.27
CA PRO A 33 -0.50 -13.51 1.46
C PRO A 33 -0.64 -12.54 0.30
N CYS A 34 0.45 -11.88 -0.07
CA CYS A 34 0.50 -11.07 -1.28
C CYS A 34 0.55 -12.01 -2.50
N VAL A 35 -0.33 -11.79 -3.46
CA VAL A 35 -0.35 -12.53 -4.73
C VAL A 35 0.02 -11.57 -5.86
N ARG A 36 1.20 -11.78 -6.45
CA ARG A 36 1.71 -10.96 -7.55
C ARG A 36 0.82 -11.09 -8.79
N GLY A 37 0.55 -9.97 -9.45
CA GLY A 37 -0.24 -9.89 -10.67
C GLY A 37 0.10 -8.64 -11.47
N ASP A 38 -0.61 -8.41 -12.57
CA ASP A 38 -0.38 -7.23 -13.42
C ASP A 38 -0.56 -5.91 -12.67
N ALA A 39 -1.47 -5.88 -11.71
CA ALA A 39 -1.82 -4.71 -10.92
C ALA A 39 -1.42 -4.84 -9.44
N THR A 40 -0.62 -5.84 -9.09
CA THR A 40 -0.22 -6.10 -7.71
C THR A 40 1.27 -6.44 -7.65
N ALA A 41 2.02 -5.65 -6.89
CA ALA A 41 3.41 -5.94 -6.57
C ALA A 41 3.53 -6.49 -5.15
N CYS A 42 4.53 -7.36 -4.95
CA CYS A 42 4.83 -7.95 -3.65
C CYS A 42 6.30 -7.69 -3.31
N LEU A 43 6.55 -6.80 -2.36
CA LEU A 43 7.89 -6.36 -1.98
C LEU A 43 8.34 -7.00 -0.66
N LEU A 44 9.64 -7.00 -0.43
CA LEU A 44 10.30 -7.55 0.77
C LEU A 44 9.88 -9.00 1.03
N GLY A 45 10.16 -9.87 0.06
CA GLY A 45 9.84 -11.29 0.17
C GLY A 45 8.34 -11.60 0.15
N GLY A 46 7.53 -10.67 -0.38
CA GLY A 46 6.07 -10.83 -0.43
C GLY A 46 5.33 -10.31 0.79
N ARG A 47 6.04 -9.68 1.73
CA ARG A 47 5.40 -9.13 2.91
C ARG A 47 4.52 -7.92 2.60
N PHE A 48 4.97 -7.03 1.70
CA PHE A 48 4.24 -5.80 1.40
C PHE A 48 3.57 -5.87 0.03
N GLU A 49 2.26 -5.81 0.04
CA GLU A 49 1.43 -5.72 -1.16
C GLU A 49 1.27 -4.26 -1.54
N VAL A 50 1.57 -3.95 -2.81
CA VAL A 50 1.42 -2.60 -3.35
C VAL A 50 0.43 -2.62 -4.52
N LYS A 51 -0.54 -1.71 -4.47
CA LYS A 51 -1.52 -1.48 -5.53
C LYS A 51 -1.66 0.01 -5.77
N VAL A 52 -1.99 0.39 -7.00
CA VAL A 52 -2.17 1.78 -7.40
C VAL A 52 -3.50 1.92 -8.12
N ALA A 53 -4.29 2.92 -7.71
CA ALA A 53 -5.47 3.36 -8.43
C ALA A 53 -5.19 4.75 -9.00
N TRP A 54 -5.54 4.97 -10.28
CA TRP A 54 -5.38 6.28 -10.91
C TRP A 54 -6.72 6.94 -11.19
N ARG A 55 -6.69 8.27 -11.36
CA ARG A 55 -7.84 9.09 -11.69
C ARG A 55 -7.46 10.15 -12.71
N THR A 56 -8.32 10.30 -13.72
CA THR A 56 -8.29 11.40 -14.69
C THR A 56 -9.56 12.23 -14.52
N ASP A 57 -9.69 13.27 -15.35
CA ASP A 57 -10.92 14.09 -15.44
C ASP A 57 -12.11 13.30 -16.01
N THR A 58 -11.86 12.18 -16.72
CA THR A 58 -12.89 11.39 -17.38
C THR A 58 -13.13 10.01 -16.77
N GLY A 59 -12.31 9.57 -15.81
CA GLY A 59 -12.49 8.25 -15.22
C GLY A 59 -11.41 7.83 -14.26
N THR A 60 -11.53 6.60 -13.82
CA THR A 60 -10.60 5.95 -12.89
C THR A 60 -10.17 4.59 -13.42
N GLY A 61 -9.06 4.09 -12.92
CA GLY A 61 -8.59 2.75 -13.25
C GLY A 61 -7.48 2.30 -12.32
N THR A 62 -6.86 1.18 -12.68
CA THR A 62 -5.83 0.54 -11.89
C THR A 62 -4.48 0.68 -12.59
N GLY A 63 -3.47 1.11 -11.86
CA GLY A 63 -2.09 1.11 -12.33
C GLY A 63 -1.61 -0.32 -12.55
N LYS A 64 -0.70 -0.49 -13.51
CA LYS A 64 -0.10 -1.78 -13.84
C LYS A 64 1.41 -1.72 -13.71
N VAL A 65 2.00 -2.83 -13.31
CA VAL A 65 3.45 -2.95 -13.18
C VAL A 65 4.09 -2.90 -14.55
N MET A 66 5.09 -2.04 -14.72
CA MET A 66 5.84 -1.91 -15.96
C MET A 66 6.72 -3.12 -16.26
N SER A 67 7.11 -3.23 -17.52
CA SER A 67 8.17 -4.12 -17.98
C SER A 67 9.18 -3.34 -18.79
N PHE A 68 10.45 -3.61 -18.58
CA PHE A 68 11.54 -3.07 -19.38
C PHE A 68 12.21 -4.22 -20.14
N GLY A 69 12.16 -4.16 -21.48
CA GLY A 69 12.74 -5.22 -22.31
C GLY A 69 12.16 -6.60 -22.04
N GLY A 70 10.88 -6.69 -21.68
CA GLY A 70 10.22 -7.95 -21.33
C GLY A 70 10.40 -8.39 -19.87
N ALA A 71 11.22 -7.71 -19.10
CA ALA A 71 11.42 -7.99 -17.69
C ALA A 71 10.50 -7.11 -16.83
N ARG A 72 9.77 -7.73 -15.92
CA ARG A 72 8.92 -7.02 -14.96
C ARG A 72 9.75 -6.06 -14.10
N ALA A 73 9.34 -4.79 -14.06
CA ALA A 73 10.03 -3.74 -13.31
C ALA A 73 9.66 -3.77 -11.83
N GLU A 74 9.91 -4.90 -11.21
CA GLU A 74 9.70 -5.14 -9.79
C GLU A 74 10.91 -5.89 -9.23
N SER A 75 11.55 -5.29 -8.23
CA SER A 75 12.60 -5.93 -7.44
C SER A 75 12.08 -6.28 -6.06
N ASN A 76 12.95 -6.74 -5.18
CA ASN A 76 12.56 -7.01 -3.79
C ASN A 76 12.11 -5.74 -3.03
N GLU A 77 12.59 -4.57 -3.44
CA GLU A 77 12.36 -3.32 -2.71
C GLU A 77 11.62 -2.25 -3.51
N SER A 78 11.49 -2.39 -4.82
CA SER A 78 11.01 -1.33 -5.70
C SER A 78 10.13 -1.86 -6.82
N VAL A 79 9.17 -1.03 -7.24
CA VAL A 79 8.27 -1.34 -8.35
C VAL A 79 7.91 -0.06 -9.10
N PHE A 80 7.82 -0.17 -10.43
CA PHE A 80 7.43 0.92 -11.32
C PHE A 80 6.08 0.64 -11.97
N TRP A 81 5.28 1.69 -12.16
CA TRP A 81 3.91 1.61 -12.61
C TRP A 81 3.65 2.46 -13.85
N TYR A 82 2.78 1.96 -14.72
CA TYR A 82 2.16 2.77 -15.78
C TYR A 82 0.65 2.80 -15.58
N PHE A 83 -0.01 3.81 -16.18
CA PHE A 83 -1.46 3.97 -16.08
C PHE A 83 -2.16 3.63 -17.40
N PHE A 84 -1.67 4.19 -18.50
CA PHE A 84 -2.31 4.10 -19.80
C PHE A 84 -1.44 3.38 -20.84
N ASN A 85 -0.24 3.85 -21.03
CA ASN A 85 0.71 3.32 -21.99
C ASN A 85 1.79 2.50 -21.27
N PRO A 86 1.96 1.22 -21.63
CA PRO A 86 2.96 0.35 -20.98
C PRO A 86 4.41 0.86 -21.04
N GLU A 87 4.70 1.76 -21.99
CA GLU A 87 6.04 2.33 -22.14
C GLU A 87 6.19 3.67 -21.40
N ASN A 88 5.13 4.17 -20.79
CA ASN A 88 5.14 5.46 -20.11
C ASN A 88 5.16 5.27 -18.60
N PHE A 89 6.32 5.53 -18.00
CA PHE A 89 6.48 5.52 -16.55
C PHE A 89 5.68 6.64 -15.90
N GLU A 90 4.77 6.30 -15.01
CA GLU A 90 3.97 7.28 -14.28
C GLU A 90 4.45 7.48 -12.84
N MET A 91 4.80 6.41 -12.14
CA MET A 91 5.21 6.50 -10.75
C MET A 91 5.96 5.26 -10.26
N GLY A 92 6.66 5.42 -9.14
CA GLY A 92 7.37 4.34 -8.49
C GLY A 92 7.10 4.30 -6.99
N VAL A 93 7.24 3.11 -6.44
CA VAL A 93 7.10 2.85 -5.00
C VAL A 93 8.27 1.99 -4.55
N LYS A 94 8.84 2.30 -3.40
CA LYS A 94 9.78 1.39 -2.75
C LYS A 94 9.46 1.23 -1.28
N VAL A 95 9.72 0.04 -0.77
CA VAL A 95 9.59 -0.29 0.65
C VAL A 95 10.92 -0.81 1.14
N LEU A 96 11.45 -0.20 2.18
CA LEU A 96 12.74 -0.56 2.74
C LEU A 96 12.59 -1.12 4.15
N ASP A 97 13.36 -2.15 4.42
CA ASP A 97 13.52 -2.68 5.76
C ASP A 97 14.56 -1.84 6.51
N ALA A 98 14.08 -0.97 7.39
CA ALA A 98 14.90 -0.17 8.29
C ALA A 98 14.73 -0.62 9.74
N CYS A 99 14.54 -1.92 9.95
CA CYS A 99 14.30 -2.55 11.25
C CYS A 99 15.58 -2.76 12.05
N VAL A 100 16.33 -1.65 12.21
CA VAL A 100 17.48 -1.57 13.10
C VAL A 100 17.35 -0.28 13.93
N PRO A 101 17.82 -0.27 15.19
CA PRO A 101 17.66 0.91 16.06
C PRO A 101 18.22 2.21 15.47
N ALA A 102 19.34 2.14 14.74
CA ALA A 102 19.97 3.31 14.14
C ALA A 102 19.09 3.98 13.06
N LEU A 103 18.15 3.25 12.46
CA LEU A 103 17.23 3.75 11.43
C LEU A 103 15.80 3.95 11.94
N GLY A 104 15.60 3.87 13.25
CA GLY A 104 14.30 4.11 13.87
C GLY A 104 13.40 2.87 14.01
N ASN A 105 13.89 1.70 13.61
CA ASN A 105 13.20 0.43 13.79
C ASN A 105 11.82 0.41 13.15
N ARG A 106 11.74 0.80 11.85
CA ARG A 106 10.52 0.87 11.05
C ARG A 106 10.76 0.32 9.65
N PHE A 107 9.68 -0.08 8.97
CA PHE A 107 9.68 -0.17 7.51
C PHE A 107 9.39 1.22 6.94
N TRP A 108 10.09 1.57 5.88
CA TRP A 108 9.97 2.85 5.20
C TRP A 108 9.27 2.68 3.86
N VAL A 109 8.41 3.64 3.52
CA VAL A 109 7.75 3.69 2.21
C VAL A 109 8.10 4.99 1.51
N PHE A 110 8.50 4.89 0.23
CA PHE A 110 8.77 6.04 -0.63
C PHE A 110 7.88 5.96 -1.87
N VAL A 111 7.26 7.08 -2.20
CA VAL A 111 6.40 7.21 -3.39
C VAL A 111 6.83 8.43 -4.17
N SER A 112 7.02 8.27 -5.48
CA SER A 112 7.38 9.36 -6.39
C SER A 112 6.73 9.16 -7.75
N GLY A 113 6.48 10.25 -8.48
CA GLY A 113 5.81 10.15 -9.77
C GLY A 113 6.21 11.25 -10.74
N LEU A 114 6.01 10.94 -12.03
CA LEU A 114 6.22 11.82 -13.17
C LEU A 114 4.88 11.98 -13.92
N THR A 115 3.87 12.48 -13.25
CA THR A 115 2.51 12.60 -13.76
C THR A 115 1.78 13.73 -13.05
N ASN A 116 0.76 14.31 -13.69
CA ASN A 116 -0.20 15.19 -13.04
C ASN A 116 -1.58 14.53 -12.86
N GLN A 117 -1.66 13.24 -13.15
CA GLN A 117 -2.89 12.49 -12.90
C GLN A 117 -3.04 12.22 -11.40
N GLY A 118 -4.29 12.06 -10.96
CA GLY A 118 -4.56 11.65 -9.59
C GLY A 118 -4.19 10.19 -9.40
N PHE A 119 -3.67 9.84 -8.24
CA PHE A 119 -3.47 8.44 -7.89
C PHE A 119 -3.55 8.23 -6.38
N THR A 120 -3.83 7.00 -6.00
CA THR A 120 -3.73 6.52 -4.63
C THR A 120 -2.93 5.22 -4.62
N VAL A 121 -1.85 5.22 -3.86
CA VAL A 121 -1.06 4.02 -3.58
C VAL A 121 -1.57 3.41 -2.29
N THR A 122 -1.81 2.12 -2.31
CA THR A 122 -2.13 1.34 -1.11
C THR A 122 -1.00 0.36 -0.86
N VAL A 123 -0.40 0.43 0.32
CA VAL A 123 0.62 -0.52 0.79
C VAL A 123 0.05 -1.27 1.98
N ARG A 124 0.00 -2.59 1.88
CA ARG A 124 -0.51 -3.47 2.94
C ARG A 124 0.59 -4.38 3.44
N ASP A 125 0.79 -4.39 4.74
CA ASP A 125 1.62 -5.39 5.41
C ASP A 125 0.82 -6.69 5.52
N SER A 126 1.19 -7.69 4.72
CA SER A 126 0.46 -8.97 4.70
C SER A 126 0.61 -9.78 6.00
N ALA A 127 1.63 -9.49 6.81
CA ALA A 127 1.84 -10.17 8.09
C ALA A 127 0.91 -9.66 9.18
N THR A 128 0.51 -8.39 9.14
CA THR A 128 -0.30 -7.75 10.19
C THR A 128 -1.68 -7.30 9.70
N GLY A 129 -1.87 -7.15 8.38
CA GLY A 129 -3.06 -6.56 7.80
C GLY A 129 -3.07 -5.03 7.82
N ALA A 130 -2.06 -4.39 8.39
CA ALA A 130 -1.97 -2.93 8.43
C ALA A 130 -1.85 -2.34 7.03
N VAL A 131 -2.48 -1.18 6.80
CA VAL A 131 -2.53 -0.51 5.50
C VAL A 131 -2.08 0.93 5.65
N ARG A 132 -1.32 1.41 4.65
CA ARG A 132 -1.00 2.83 4.46
C ARG A 132 -1.39 3.24 3.05
N THR A 133 -1.90 4.46 2.92
CA THR A 133 -2.27 5.04 1.63
C THR A 133 -1.54 6.36 1.41
N TYR A 134 -1.15 6.59 0.15
CA TYR A 134 -0.46 7.80 -0.28
C TYR A 134 -1.14 8.28 -1.55
N SER A 135 -1.55 9.56 -1.60
CA SER A 135 -2.36 10.08 -2.70
C SER A 135 -1.76 11.34 -3.31
N ASN A 136 -1.95 11.47 -4.61
CA ASN A 136 -1.71 12.70 -5.36
C ASN A 136 -3.03 13.21 -5.94
N PRO A 137 -3.42 14.46 -5.68
CA PRO A 137 -4.64 15.02 -6.28
C PRO A 137 -4.49 15.20 -7.80
N LEU A 138 -5.59 15.03 -8.53
CA LEU A 138 -5.62 15.29 -9.95
C LEU A 138 -5.23 16.74 -10.26
N GLY A 139 -4.36 16.93 -11.26
CA GLY A 139 -3.89 18.24 -11.68
C GLY A 139 -2.62 18.73 -11.00
N PHE A 140 -2.09 17.97 -10.04
CA PHE A 140 -0.86 18.32 -9.32
C PHE A 140 0.27 17.36 -9.65
N TYR A 141 1.47 17.90 -9.80
CA TYR A 141 2.68 17.06 -9.86
C TYR A 141 3.02 16.57 -8.46
N PRO A 142 3.20 15.26 -8.26
CA PRO A 142 3.40 14.73 -6.93
C PRO A 142 4.75 15.15 -6.37
N GLN A 143 4.75 15.54 -5.10
CA GLN A 143 5.98 15.61 -4.33
C GLN A 143 6.37 14.21 -3.88
N THR A 144 7.66 13.95 -3.84
CA THR A 144 8.15 12.67 -3.30
C THR A 144 7.76 12.53 -1.83
N VAL A 145 7.13 11.43 -1.52
CA VAL A 145 6.80 11.07 -0.14
C VAL A 145 7.89 10.15 0.40
N GLY A 146 8.43 10.49 1.57
CA GLY A 146 9.32 9.61 2.31
C GLY A 146 8.70 9.36 3.69
N ASP A 147 7.99 8.24 3.84
CA ASP A 147 7.38 7.85 5.10
C ASP A 147 8.30 6.89 5.85
N THR A 148 9.12 7.45 6.74
CA THR A 148 10.06 6.69 7.57
C THR A 148 9.43 6.13 8.83
N ASN A 149 8.11 6.22 8.97
CA ASN A 149 7.35 5.69 10.08
C ASN A 149 6.16 4.83 9.60
N ALA A 150 6.27 4.24 8.42
CA ALA A 150 5.14 3.61 7.74
C ALA A 150 4.59 2.40 8.50
N PHE A 151 5.45 1.44 8.85
CA PHE A 151 5.01 0.22 9.53
C PHE A 151 5.98 -0.15 10.64
N PRO A 152 5.45 -0.71 11.75
CA PRO A 152 6.30 -1.22 12.81
C PRO A 152 7.03 -2.49 12.37
N CYS A 153 8.20 -2.70 12.94
CA CYS A 153 8.96 -3.93 12.78
C CYS A 153 8.38 -5.09 13.60
N PRO A 154 8.68 -6.35 13.21
CA PRO A 154 8.29 -7.51 13.98
C PRO A 154 8.91 -7.53 15.36
#